data_0bbd6bc8d6aa53ca18e60087a444f612
#
_entry.id   0bbd6bc8d6aa53ca18e60087a444f612
#
_cell.length_a   1.000
_cell.length_b   1.000
_cell.length_c   1.000
_cell.angle_alpha   90.00
_cell.angle_beta   90.00
_cell.angle_gamma   90.00
#
_symmetry.space_group_name_H-M   'P 1'
#
loop_
_entity.id
_entity.type
_entity.pdbx_description
1 polymer ?
#
loop_
_entity_poly.entity_id
_entity_poly.type
_entity_poly.pdbx_seq_one_letter_code
_entity_poly.pdbx_strand_id
1 'polypeptide(L)'
;GDAKLGTFESRDPYTFYGAMHVLCEKLIHRFPNADILFMTPLHRCSENEALKENGLPEETNLAGYVSIIREVAEFYGLPVLDLFSTSGLQPKVDIIKETYMPDGLHPSDAGALRIARRLIGFLQTL
;
A
#
# COMPACT_ATOMS: atom_id res chain seq x y z
N GLY A 1 -1.27 -6.44 -6.87
CA GLY A 1 -2.51 -6.02 -7.07
C GLY A 1 -3.22 -6.31 -8.37
N ASP A 2 -3.80 -7.49 -8.49
CA ASP A 2 -4.61 -7.89 -9.65
C ASP A 2 -6.01 -8.37 -9.22
N ALA A 3 -6.36 -8.16 -7.95
CA ALA A 3 -7.68 -8.48 -7.44
C ALA A 3 -8.70 -7.41 -7.85
N LYS A 4 -9.96 -7.82 -8.04
CA LYS A 4 -11.07 -6.88 -8.20
C LYS A 4 -11.18 -5.99 -6.96
N LEU A 5 -11.51 -4.71 -7.16
CA LEU A 5 -11.61 -3.78 -6.04
C LEU A 5 -12.78 -4.12 -5.10
N GLY A 6 -13.94 -4.44 -5.65
CA GLY A 6 -15.15 -4.63 -4.86
C GLY A 6 -15.71 -3.30 -4.34
N THR A 7 -16.51 -3.36 -3.29
CA THR A 7 -17.11 -2.21 -2.64
C THR A 7 -16.80 -2.22 -1.14
N PHE A 8 -16.89 -1.06 -0.50
CA PHE A 8 -16.63 -0.92 0.94
C PHE A 8 -17.48 -1.87 1.80
N GLU A 9 -18.70 -2.16 1.42
CA GLU A 9 -19.60 -3.03 2.17
C GLU A 9 -19.28 -4.51 2.02
N SER A 10 -18.48 -4.87 1.01
CA SER A 10 -18.12 -6.28 0.74
C SER A 10 -17.25 -6.87 1.85
N ARG A 11 -17.53 -8.11 2.20
CA ARG A 11 -16.68 -8.94 3.06
C ARG A 11 -16.15 -10.16 2.30
N ASP A 12 -16.33 -10.16 0.97
CA ASP A 12 -15.79 -11.20 0.08
C ASP A 12 -14.27 -11.08 0.02
N PRO A 13 -13.51 -12.06 0.54
CA PRO A 13 -12.05 -12.00 0.55
C PRO A 13 -11.40 -12.08 -0.84
N TYR A 14 -12.18 -12.37 -1.87
CA TYR A 14 -11.70 -12.34 -3.25
C TYR A 14 -11.80 -10.95 -3.90
N THR A 15 -12.34 -9.98 -3.20
CA THR A 15 -12.24 -8.56 -3.54
C THR A 15 -11.23 -7.86 -2.64
N PHE A 16 -10.63 -6.76 -3.11
CA PHE A 16 -9.63 -6.06 -2.31
C PHE A 16 -10.26 -5.41 -1.06
N TYR A 17 -11.40 -4.73 -1.20
CA TYR A 17 -12.14 -4.22 -0.05
C TYR A 17 -12.47 -5.30 0.97
N GLY A 18 -13.06 -6.40 0.49
CA GLY A 18 -13.45 -7.50 1.37
C GLY A 18 -12.26 -8.13 2.08
N ALA A 19 -11.16 -8.35 1.36
CA ALA A 19 -9.93 -8.89 1.94
C ALA A 19 -9.34 -7.95 3.01
N MET A 20 -9.34 -6.64 2.78
CA MET A 20 -8.88 -5.66 3.76
C MET A 20 -9.72 -5.69 5.03
N HIS A 21 -11.05 -5.74 4.91
CA HIS A 21 -11.95 -5.85 6.08
C HIS A 21 -11.69 -7.14 6.87
N VAL A 22 -11.62 -8.27 6.17
CA VAL A 22 -11.38 -9.58 6.81
C VAL A 22 -10.03 -9.58 7.53
N LEU A 23 -8.99 -9.02 6.90
CA LEU A 23 -7.65 -8.93 7.49
C LEU A 23 -7.67 -8.07 8.76
N CYS A 24 -8.28 -6.88 8.71
CA CYS A 24 -8.37 -5.99 9.88
C CYS A 24 -9.10 -6.67 11.04
N GLU A 25 -10.25 -7.27 10.78
CA GLU A 25 -11.04 -7.95 11.82
C GLU A 25 -10.28 -9.12 12.45
N LYS A 26 -9.62 -9.95 11.64
CA LYS A 26 -8.82 -11.07 12.15
C LYS A 26 -7.62 -10.62 12.97
N LEU A 27 -6.91 -9.59 12.54
CA LEU A 27 -5.76 -9.05 13.28
C LEU A 27 -6.20 -8.46 14.63
N ILE A 28 -7.28 -7.69 14.65
CA ILE A 28 -7.82 -7.11 15.88
C ILE A 28 -8.26 -8.20 16.85
N HIS A 29 -8.98 -9.21 16.36
CA HIS A 29 -9.41 -10.33 17.20
C HIS A 29 -8.24 -11.14 17.75
N ARG A 30 -7.22 -11.38 16.94
CA ARG A 30 -6.07 -12.19 17.33
C ARG A 30 -5.10 -11.43 18.25
N PHE A 31 -4.96 -10.12 18.05
CA PHE A 31 -3.99 -9.28 18.75
C PHE A 31 -4.65 -7.99 19.27
N PRO A 32 -5.63 -8.09 20.19
CA PRO A 32 -6.44 -6.94 20.61
C PRO A 32 -5.64 -5.87 21.36
N ASN A 33 -4.47 -6.21 21.88
CA ASN A 33 -3.60 -5.29 22.63
C ASN A 33 -2.36 -4.84 21.84
N ALA A 34 -2.26 -5.22 20.57
CA ALA A 34 -1.13 -4.84 19.72
C ALA A 34 -1.41 -3.52 18.99
N ASP A 35 -0.35 -2.78 18.72
CA ASP A 35 -0.39 -1.68 17.76
C ASP A 35 -0.35 -2.27 16.35
N ILE A 36 -1.48 -2.20 15.64
CA ILE A 36 -1.62 -2.67 14.27
C ILE A 36 -1.53 -1.45 13.37
N LEU A 37 -0.64 -1.50 12.39
CA LEU A 37 -0.51 -0.45 11.37
C LEU A 37 -0.42 -1.06 9.99
N PHE A 38 -0.78 -0.28 8.98
CA PHE A 38 -0.56 -0.63 7.59
C PHE A 38 0.48 0.28 6.95
N MET A 39 1.13 -0.24 5.92
CA MET A 39 1.99 0.54 5.05
C MET A 39 1.42 0.46 3.64
N THR A 40 1.25 1.59 2.97
CA THR A 40 0.84 1.58 1.57
C THR A 40 2.01 1.16 0.67
N PRO A 41 1.72 0.59 -0.51
CA PRO A 41 2.76 0.30 -1.49
C PRO A 41 3.50 1.57 -1.93
N LEU A 42 4.71 1.39 -2.44
CA LEU A 42 5.47 2.43 -3.13
C LEU A 42 4.90 2.66 -4.53
N HIS A 43 5.20 3.82 -5.11
CA HIS A 43 5.12 4.00 -6.55
C HIS A 43 6.06 3.03 -7.28
N ARG A 44 5.71 2.70 -8.52
CA ARG A 44 6.57 1.94 -9.44
C ARG A 44 6.39 2.47 -10.87
N CYS A 45 7.32 2.14 -11.75
CA CYS A 45 7.27 2.63 -13.12
C CYS A 45 6.01 2.18 -13.88
N SER A 46 5.60 0.93 -13.70
CA SER A 46 4.47 0.30 -14.43
C SER A 46 3.24 0.11 -13.53
N GLU A 47 2.87 1.10 -12.76
CA GLU A 47 1.79 0.96 -11.77
C GLU A 47 0.38 0.88 -12.36
N ASN A 48 0.18 1.35 -13.60
CA ASN A 48 -1.11 1.30 -14.26
C ASN A 48 -1.14 0.30 -15.43
N GLU A 49 -0.05 0.21 -16.15
CA GLU A 49 0.09 -0.65 -17.33
C GLU A 49 0.01 -2.13 -16.95
N ALA A 50 0.66 -2.53 -15.88
CA ALA A 50 0.63 -3.91 -15.39
C ALA A 50 -0.79 -4.37 -15.01
N LEU A 51 -1.61 -3.48 -14.49
CA LEU A 51 -2.99 -3.78 -14.12
C LEU A 51 -3.87 -3.99 -15.36
N LYS A 52 -3.66 -3.22 -16.41
CA LYS A 52 -4.35 -3.37 -17.69
C LYS A 52 -4.02 -4.71 -18.35
N GLU A 53 -2.76 -5.13 -18.31
CA GLU A 53 -2.31 -6.41 -18.85
C GLU A 53 -2.98 -7.60 -18.17
N ASN A 54 -3.40 -7.46 -16.92
CA ASN A 54 -4.13 -8.48 -16.16
C ASN A 54 -5.64 -8.50 -16.46
N GLY A 55 -6.12 -7.73 -17.43
CA GLY A 55 -7.53 -7.73 -17.85
C GLY A 55 -8.49 -7.06 -16.87
N LEU A 56 -7.99 -6.25 -15.95
CA LEU A 56 -8.82 -5.46 -15.04
C LEU A 56 -9.37 -4.22 -15.75
N PRO A 57 -10.49 -3.65 -15.26
CA PRO A 57 -11.03 -2.40 -15.80
C PRO A 57 -9.98 -1.28 -15.84
N GLU A 58 -10.09 -0.39 -16.81
CA GLU A 58 -9.12 0.71 -17.00
C GLU A 58 -8.96 1.61 -15.79
N GLU A 59 -10.02 1.80 -15.02
CA GLU A 59 -10.03 2.59 -13.80
C GLU A 59 -9.29 1.89 -12.64
N THR A 60 -9.00 0.59 -12.77
CA THR A 60 -8.26 -0.16 -11.75
C THR A 60 -6.78 0.18 -11.88
N ASN A 61 -6.22 0.81 -10.87
CA ASN A 61 -4.84 1.23 -10.82
C ASN A 61 -4.29 1.12 -9.39
N LEU A 62 -2.97 1.28 -9.24
CA LEU A 62 -2.33 1.18 -7.93
C LEU A 62 -2.89 2.22 -6.94
N ALA A 63 -3.17 3.43 -7.38
CA ALA A 63 -3.78 4.47 -6.55
C ALA A 63 -5.15 4.04 -5.99
N GLY A 64 -5.93 3.27 -6.76
CA GLY A 64 -7.21 2.72 -6.29
C GLY A 64 -7.04 1.76 -5.12
N TYR A 65 -6.08 0.85 -5.19
CA TYR A 65 -5.75 -0.04 -4.08
C TYR A 65 -5.26 0.73 -2.85
N VAL A 66 -4.43 1.72 -3.04
CA VAL A 66 -3.92 2.57 -1.97
C VAL A 66 -5.07 3.31 -1.26
N SER A 67 -6.01 3.86 -2.02
CA SER A 67 -7.20 4.52 -1.47
C SER A 67 -8.04 3.58 -0.60
N ILE A 68 -8.16 2.32 -1.00
CA ILE A 68 -8.89 1.31 -0.23
C ILE A 68 -8.17 1.01 1.09
N ILE A 69 -6.85 0.88 1.08
CA ILE A 69 -6.07 0.67 2.30
C ILE A 69 -6.33 1.81 3.30
N ARG A 70 -6.27 3.06 2.84
CA ARG A 70 -6.55 4.23 3.68
C ARG A 70 -7.95 4.22 4.26
N GLU A 71 -8.95 4.00 3.41
CA GLU A 71 -10.36 4.04 3.79
C GLU A 71 -10.71 2.94 4.80
N VAL A 72 -10.30 1.71 4.54
CA VAL A 72 -10.60 0.58 5.43
C VAL A 72 -9.84 0.69 6.75
N ALA A 73 -8.56 1.05 6.72
CA ALA A 73 -7.79 1.26 7.95
C ALA A 73 -8.40 2.37 8.81
N GLU A 74 -8.82 3.48 8.21
CA GLU A 74 -9.50 4.57 8.90
C GLU A 74 -10.79 4.09 9.59
N PHE A 75 -11.58 3.26 8.92
CA PHE A 75 -12.80 2.70 9.50
C PHE A 75 -12.53 1.93 10.79
N TYR A 76 -11.44 1.18 10.86
CA TYR A 76 -11.04 0.44 12.06
C TYR A 76 -10.19 1.26 13.03
N GLY A 77 -9.90 2.52 12.73
CA GLY A 77 -9.03 3.36 13.55
C GLY A 77 -7.57 2.95 13.55
N LEU A 78 -7.11 2.26 12.50
CA LEU A 78 -5.74 1.76 12.40
C LEU A 78 -4.85 2.77 11.65
N PRO A 79 -3.67 3.09 12.20
CA PRO A 79 -2.74 4.02 11.55
C PRO A 79 -2.17 3.45 10.26
N VAL A 80 -1.90 4.36 9.31
CA VAL A 80 -1.30 4.03 8.01
C VAL A 80 -0.04 4.85 7.79
N LEU A 81 1.09 4.18 7.61
CA LEU A 81 2.29 4.82 7.03
C LEU A 81 2.11 4.89 5.53
N ASP A 82 1.77 6.06 5.03
CA ASP A 82 1.44 6.27 3.62
C ASP A 82 2.70 6.50 2.78
N LEU A 83 3.39 5.42 2.44
CA LEU A 83 4.60 5.46 1.61
C LEU A 83 4.31 5.90 0.18
N PHE A 84 3.13 5.58 -0.34
CA PHE A 84 2.71 6.03 -1.68
C PHE A 84 2.75 7.55 -1.78
N SER A 85 2.23 8.25 -0.78
CA SER A 85 2.18 9.72 -0.80
C SER A 85 3.44 10.40 -0.26
N THR A 86 4.19 9.75 0.64
CA THR A 86 5.19 10.47 1.44
C THR A 86 6.59 9.86 1.45
N SER A 87 6.82 8.75 0.75
CA SER A 87 8.17 8.14 0.72
C SER A 87 9.20 8.98 -0.03
N GLY A 88 8.77 9.77 -1.02
CA GLY A 88 9.67 10.44 -1.95
C GLY A 88 10.27 9.51 -2.99
N LEU A 89 9.76 8.29 -3.11
CA LEU A 89 10.30 7.27 -4.01
C LEU A 89 9.38 7.10 -5.24
N GLN A 90 9.48 8.06 -6.18
CA GLN A 90 8.80 8.00 -7.47
C GLN A 90 9.81 7.65 -8.57
N PRO A 91 9.85 6.36 -9.02
CA PRO A 91 10.88 5.92 -9.98
C PRO A 91 10.65 6.44 -11.40
N LYS A 92 9.55 7.12 -11.68
CA LYS A 92 9.36 7.83 -12.95
C LYS A 92 10.26 9.07 -13.06
N VAL A 93 10.84 9.53 -11.95
CA VAL A 93 11.88 10.55 -11.92
C VAL A 93 13.24 9.84 -12.00
N ASP A 94 14.01 10.09 -13.05
CA ASP A 94 15.21 9.32 -13.37
C ASP A 94 16.22 9.22 -12.23
N ILE A 95 16.52 10.33 -11.56
CA ILE A 95 17.49 10.34 -10.46
C ILE A 95 17.00 9.50 -9.26
N ILE A 96 15.71 9.46 -9.02
CA ILE A 96 15.12 8.61 -7.96
C ILE A 96 15.22 7.14 -8.35
N LYS A 97 14.91 6.82 -9.60
CA LYS A 97 15.04 5.46 -10.11
C LYS A 97 16.46 4.95 -9.98
N GLU A 98 17.43 5.72 -10.49
CA GLU A 98 18.86 5.33 -10.47
C GLU A 98 19.38 5.11 -9.05
N THR A 99 18.99 5.95 -8.11
CA THR A 99 19.52 5.94 -6.74
C THR A 99 18.80 4.95 -5.84
N TYR A 100 17.46 4.87 -5.94
CA TYR A 100 16.63 4.21 -4.93
C TYR A 100 15.82 3.02 -5.45
N MET A 101 15.52 2.97 -6.75
CA MET A 101 14.65 1.94 -7.33
C MET A 101 15.16 1.54 -8.74
N PRO A 102 16.34 0.92 -8.85
CA PRO A 102 17.03 0.73 -10.13
C PRO A 102 16.23 -0.04 -11.19
N ASP A 103 15.41 -1.01 -10.78
CA ASP A 103 14.54 -1.78 -11.68
C ASP A 103 13.16 -1.14 -11.88
N GLY A 104 12.90 0.01 -11.25
CA GLY A 104 11.61 0.68 -11.30
C GLY A 104 10.52 0.06 -10.45
N LEU A 105 10.85 -0.92 -9.62
CA LEU A 105 9.89 -1.65 -8.78
C LEU A 105 10.40 -1.86 -7.35
N HIS A 106 11.61 -2.38 -7.19
CA HIS A 106 12.17 -2.75 -5.89
C HIS A 106 13.14 -1.68 -5.38
N PRO A 107 13.10 -1.36 -4.07
CA PRO A 107 14.06 -0.42 -3.51
C PRO A 107 15.47 -1.03 -3.47
N SER A 108 16.49 -0.19 -3.75
CA SER A 108 17.89 -0.47 -3.45
C SER A 108 18.13 -0.40 -1.94
N ASP A 109 19.37 -0.67 -1.51
CA ASP A 109 19.75 -0.49 -0.09
C ASP A 109 19.50 0.94 0.38
N ALA A 110 19.80 1.95 -0.45
CA ALA A 110 19.51 3.34 -0.14
C ALA A 110 18.01 3.61 -0.05
N GLY A 111 17.20 3.01 -0.93
CA GLY A 111 15.73 3.07 -0.88
C GLY A 111 15.16 2.41 0.38
N ALA A 112 15.66 1.23 0.70
CA ALA A 112 15.26 0.51 1.91
C ALA A 112 15.58 1.31 3.18
N LEU A 113 16.74 1.96 3.24
CA LEU A 113 17.11 2.82 4.36
C LEU A 113 16.16 4.01 4.51
N ARG A 114 15.75 4.62 3.41
CA ARG A 114 14.76 5.71 3.43
C ARG A 114 13.41 5.24 4.00
N ILE A 115 12.95 4.07 3.58
CA ILE A 115 11.72 3.46 4.10
C ILE A 115 11.85 3.18 5.59
N ALA A 116 12.97 2.59 6.02
CA ALA A 116 13.22 2.29 7.42
C ALA A 116 13.17 3.55 8.30
N ARG A 117 13.77 4.64 7.85
CA ARG A 117 13.72 5.94 8.56
C ARG A 117 12.30 6.46 8.68
N ARG A 118 11.50 6.35 7.61
CA ARG A 118 10.09 6.74 7.65
C ARG A 118 9.31 5.90 8.65
N LEU A 119 9.54 4.58 8.65
CA LEU A 119 8.88 3.66 9.57
C LEU A 119 9.26 3.97 11.03
N ILE A 120 10.55 4.18 11.32
CA ILE A 120 11.00 4.52 12.68
C ILE A 120 10.30 5.80 13.18
N GLY A 121 10.31 6.86 12.36
CA GLY A 121 9.64 8.11 12.71
C GLY A 121 8.14 7.93 12.93
N PHE A 122 7.50 7.11 12.10
CA PHE A 122 6.08 6.82 12.24
C PHE A 122 5.76 6.04 13.52
N LEU A 123 6.56 5.03 13.86
CA LEU A 123 6.39 4.25 15.09
C LEU A 123 6.47 5.11 16.34
N GLN A 124 7.26 6.17 16.33
CA GLN A 124 7.38 7.12 17.44
C GLN A 124 6.12 7.97 17.63
N THR A 125 5.19 7.99 16.67
CA THR A 125 3.92 8.72 16.76
C THR A 125 2.77 7.90 17.34
N LEU A 126 2.97 6.60 17.50
CA LEU A 126 1.93 5.70 18.01
C LEU A 126 1.70 5.80 19.52
#